data_20a53b8f5813dc626724306ddf80c213
#
_entry.id   20a53b8f5813dc626724306ddf80c213
#
_cell.length_a   1.000
_cell.length_b   1.000
_cell.length_c   1.000
_cell.angle_alpha   90.00
_cell.angle_beta   90.00
_cell.angle_gamma   90.00
#
_symmetry.space_group_name_H-M   'P 1'
#
loop_
_entity.id
_entity.type
_entity.pdbx_description
1 polymer ?
#
loop_
_entity_poly.entity_id
_entity_poly.type
_entity_poly.pdbx_seq_one_letter_code
_entity_poly.pdbx_strand_id
1 'polypeptide(L)'
;LSSEVKLEANFKNRYMPVVEIGYGKTDATNDDTQMHYKTSAPYFRVGMDYNVFYLKPYLPGHLYVGGRYAMSSFTYDVDGPIMSDPNYGGHITSNYAYTGQKSTAKWLEAVVGIKVKIYKRFCMGWAVRYKIRMKVDENENSTPWYVPGYGKNGSSSFNLTYNLTYDLPF
;
A
#
# COMPACT_ATOMS: atom_id res chain seq x y z
N LEU A 1 5.11 3.46 7.69
CA LEU A 1 5.78 2.16 7.70
C LEU A 1 4.77 1.08 7.32
N SER A 2 5.16 0.12 6.44
CA SER A 2 4.30 -1.02 6.06
C SER A 2 5.11 -2.30 6.07
N SER A 3 4.46 -3.39 6.48
CA SER A 3 4.98 -4.74 6.39
C SER A 3 3.97 -5.62 5.66
N GLU A 4 4.47 -6.58 4.87
CA GLU A 4 3.60 -7.46 4.09
C GLU A 4 4.13 -8.89 4.03
N VAL A 5 3.21 -9.83 3.91
CA VAL A 5 3.49 -11.24 3.66
C VAL A 5 2.87 -11.61 2.33
N LYS A 6 3.66 -12.26 1.47
CA LYS A 6 3.28 -12.70 0.14
C LYS A 6 3.30 -14.23 0.07
N LEU A 7 2.21 -14.81 -0.45
CA LEU A 7 2.14 -16.20 -0.88
C LEU A 7 2.10 -16.25 -2.40
N GLU A 8 2.94 -17.07 -2.97
CA GLU A 8 3.11 -17.22 -4.41
C GLU A 8 3.14 -18.70 -4.76
N ALA A 9 2.33 -19.12 -5.73
CA ALA A 9 2.38 -20.45 -6.28
C ALA A 9 2.99 -20.42 -7.70
N ASN A 10 3.89 -21.33 -8.00
CA ASN A 10 4.58 -21.37 -9.30
C ASN A 10 3.98 -22.44 -10.21
N PHE A 11 3.35 -22.03 -11.32
CA PHE A 11 2.80 -22.91 -12.33
C PHE A 11 3.69 -22.93 -13.58
N LYS A 12 4.33 -24.07 -13.82
CA LYS A 12 5.17 -24.31 -15.02
C LYS A 12 6.27 -23.25 -15.23
N ASN A 13 6.79 -22.68 -14.15
CA ASN A 13 7.77 -21.59 -14.20
C ASN A 13 7.33 -20.36 -15.02
N ARG A 14 6.06 -20.25 -15.33
CA ARG A 14 5.50 -19.19 -16.20
C ARG A 14 4.50 -18.29 -15.50
N TYR A 15 3.51 -18.87 -14.84
CA TYR A 15 2.44 -18.11 -14.17
C TYR A 15 2.58 -18.28 -12.67
N MET A 16 2.50 -17.18 -11.95
CA MET A 16 2.64 -17.14 -10.50
C MET A 16 1.47 -16.36 -9.90
N PRO A 17 0.34 -17.02 -9.58
CA PRO A 17 -0.71 -16.38 -8.80
C PRO A 17 -0.16 -15.99 -7.43
N VAL A 18 -0.59 -14.82 -6.97
CA VAL A 18 -0.06 -14.19 -5.78
C VAL A 18 -1.20 -13.66 -4.92
N VAL A 19 -1.07 -13.89 -3.62
CA VAL A 19 -1.90 -13.28 -2.59
C VAL A 19 -0.99 -12.59 -1.60
N GLU A 20 -1.28 -11.33 -1.28
CA GLU A 20 -0.50 -10.52 -0.35
C GLU A 20 -1.42 -9.98 0.73
N ILE A 21 -0.96 -10.04 1.97
CA ILE A 21 -1.60 -9.41 3.13
C ILE A 21 -0.55 -8.51 3.75
N GLY A 22 -0.91 -7.27 3.98
CA GLY A 22 -0.02 -6.32 4.64
C GLY A 22 -0.74 -5.50 5.69
N TYR A 23 0.05 -4.83 6.50
CA TYR A 23 -0.41 -3.87 7.50
C TYR A 23 0.33 -2.55 7.30
N GLY A 24 -0.42 -1.49 7.12
CA GLY A 24 0.11 -0.14 6.95
C GLY A 24 -0.22 0.74 8.15
N LYS A 25 0.77 1.48 8.64
CA LYS A 25 0.60 2.50 9.68
C LYS A 25 1.20 3.81 9.19
N THR A 26 0.43 4.87 9.33
CA THR A 26 0.86 6.24 9.04
C THR A 26 0.47 7.13 10.20
N ASP A 27 1.41 7.96 10.61
CA ASP A 27 1.28 8.97 11.64
C ASP A 27 2.08 10.16 11.10
N ALA A 28 1.40 11.22 10.71
CA ALA A 28 2.00 12.35 10.02
C ALA A 28 1.32 13.66 10.41
N THR A 29 2.12 14.67 10.66
CA THR A 29 1.67 16.04 10.88
C THR A 29 2.05 16.87 9.67
N ASN A 30 1.14 17.69 9.20
CA ASN A 30 1.42 18.68 8.17
C ASN A 30 1.93 19.96 8.87
N ASP A 31 3.17 20.33 8.59
CA ASP A 31 3.85 21.47 9.22
C ASP A 31 3.19 22.81 8.85
N ASP A 32 2.58 22.92 7.67
CA ASP A 32 1.94 24.16 7.21
C ASP A 32 0.59 24.39 7.87
N THR A 33 -0.21 23.32 8.03
CA THR A 33 -1.58 23.41 8.56
C THR A 33 -1.69 22.99 10.01
N GLN A 34 -0.62 22.46 10.59
CA GLN A 34 -0.58 21.87 11.95
C GLN A 34 -1.64 20.77 12.15
N MET A 35 -2.12 20.19 11.07
CA MET A 35 -3.07 19.09 11.11
C MET A 35 -2.32 17.77 11.29
N HIS A 36 -2.80 16.94 12.21
CA HIS A 36 -2.27 15.61 12.49
C HIS A 36 -3.18 14.54 11.88
N TYR A 37 -2.60 13.60 11.15
CA TYR A 37 -3.28 12.48 10.52
C TYR A 37 -2.73 11.15 11.01
N LYS A 38 -3.60 10.29 11.48
CA LYS A 38 -3.23 8.96 11.94
C LYS A 38 -4.15 7.91 11.34
N THR A 39 -3.55 6.85 10.82
CA THR A 39 -4.28 5.68 10.32
C THR A 39 -3.45 4.42 10.47
N SER A 40 -4.12 3.30 10.70
CA SER A 40 -3.49 1.99 10.68
C SER A 40 -4.52 0.93 10.31
N ALA A 41 -4.22 0.12 9.29
CA ALA A 41 -5.11 -0.96 8.88
C ALA A 41 -4.42 -2.03 8.04
N PRO A 42 -5.02 -3.23 7.97
CA PRO A 42 -4.62 -4.24 7.02
C PRO A 42 -5.05 -3.87 5.60
N TYR A 43 -4.32 -4.41 4.63
CA TYR A 43 -4.69 -4.36 3.22
C TYR A 43 -4.44 -5.72 2.56
N PHE A 44 -5.22 -6.00 1.53
CA PHE A 44 -5.17 -7.25 0.78
C PHE A 44 -4.90 -6.97 -0.67
N ARG A 45 -4.11 -7.85 -1.30
CA ARG A 45 -3.86 -7.82 -2.73
C ARG A 45 -3.95 -9.23 -3.28
N VAL A 46 -4.54 -9.35 -4.45
CA VAL A 46 -4.58 -10.57 -5.22
C VAL A 46 -4.20 -10.27 -6.66
N GLY A 47 -3.44 -11.16 -7.26
CA GLY A 47 -3.00 -10.93 -8.64
C GLY A 47 -2.22 -12.09 -9.21
N MET A 48 -1.54 -11.82 -10.31
CA MET A 48 -0.74 -12.80 -11.02
C MET A 48 0.53 -12.16 -11.55
N ASP A 49 1.64 -12.86 -11.40
CA ASP A 49 2.91 -12.55 -12.03
C ASP A 49 3.18 -13.49 -13.20
N TYR A 50 3.81 -12.96 -14.22
CA TYR A 50 4.28 -13.67 -15.39
C TYR A 50 5.80 -13.61 -15.44
N ASN A 51 6.44 -14.78 -15.44
CA ASN A 51 7.90 -14.89 -15.58
C ASN A 51 8.29 -14.66 -17.05
N VAL A 52 8.99 -13.59 -17.32
CA VAL A 52 9.45 -13.24 -18.67
C VAL A 52 10.49 -14.25 -19.17
N PHE A 53 11.27 -14.82 -18.26
CA PHE A 53 12.33 -15.80 -18.59
C PHE A 53 11.89 -17.25 -18.39
N TYR A 54 10.61 -17.56 -18.51
CA TYR A 54 10.10 -18.92 -18.28
C TYR A 54 10.73 -20.01 -19.16
N LEU A 55 11.26 -19.66 -20.34
CA LEU A 55 12.01 -20.56 -21.21
C LEU A 55 13.47 -20.78 -20.81
N LYS A 56 13.94 -20.07 -19.79
CA LYS A 56 15.33 -20.12 -19.33
C LYS A 56 15.42 -20.54 -17.85
N PRO A 57 15.00 -21.77 -17.50
CA PRO A 57 14.95 -22.22 -16.10
C PRO A 57 16.32 -22.39 -15.45
N TYR A 58 17.39 -22.35 -16.24
CA TYR A 58 18.78 -22.44 -15.77
C TYR A 58 19.32 -21.14 -15.17
N LEU A 59 18.60 -20.03 -15.34
CA LEU A 59 19.01 -18.76 -14.74
C LEU A 59 18.77 -18.77 -13.22
N PRO A 60 19.69 -18.21 -12.42
CA PRO A 60 19.54 -18.13 -10.97
C PRO A 60 18.45 -17.16 -10.51
N GLY A 61 17.82 -16.48 -11.46
CA GLY A 61 16.74 -15.52 -11.20
C GLY A 61 15.85 -15.30 -12.40
N HIS A 62 14.76 -14.60 -12.19
CA HIS A 62 13.81 -14.27 -13.25
C HIS A 62 13.28 -12.85 -13.09
N LEU A 63 13.00 -12.25 -14.24
CA LEU A 63 12.23 -11.02 -14.35
C LEU A 63 10.74 -11.38 -14.42
N TYR A 64 9.91 -10.71 -13.65
CA TYR A 64 8.46 -10.89 -13.71
C TYR A 64 7.73 -9.57 -13.91
N VAL A 65 6.60 -9.66 -14.59
CA VAL A 65 5.63 -8.60 -14.74
C VAL A 65 4.29 -9.09 -14.27
N GLY A 66 3.52 -8.25 -13.61
CA GLY A 66 2.24 -8.69 -13.05
C GLY A 66 1.26 -7.58 -12.78
N GLY A 67 0.04 -7.99 -12.50
CA GLY A 67 -1.04 -7.12 -12.07
C GLY A 67 -1.61 -7.54 -10.72
N ARG A 68 -2.04 -6.57 -9.94
CA ARG A 68 -2.68 -6.77 -8.64
C ARG A 68 -3.97 -5.98 -8.57
N TYR A 69 -4.98 -6.58 -7.98
CA TYR A 69 -6.13 -5.87 -7.44
C TYR A 69 -5.97 -5.79 -5.93
N ALA A 70 -6.14 -4.60 -5.39
CA ALA A 70 -5.90 -4.35 -3.98
C ALA A 70 -7.06 -3.61 -3.33
N MET A 71 -7.26 -3.89 -2.04
CA MET A 71 -8.28 -3.24 -1.23
C MET A 71 -7.81 -3.07 0.21
N SER A 72 -8.28 -1.99 0.85
CA SER A 72 -8.11 -1.75 2.27
C SER A 72 -9.36 -1.09 2.82
N SER A 73 -9.80 -1.57 3.98
CA SER A 73 -10.82 -0.90 4.80
C SER A 73 -10.13 -0.42 6.07
N PHE A 74 -10.19 0.88 6.32
CA PHE A 74 -9.41 1.50 7.37
C PHE A 74 -10.19 2.58 8.09
N THR A 75 -9.74 2.87 9.30
CA THR A 75 -10.16 4.03 10.09
C THR A 75 -9.03 5.04 10.15
N TYR A 76 -9.37 6.30 10.15
CA TYR A 76 -8.40 7.37 10.29
C TYR A 76 -8.91 8.45 11.23
N ASP A 77 -7.96 9.11 11.86
CA ASP A 77 -8.17 10.25 12.72
C ASP A 77 -7.51 11.47 12.10
N VAL A 78 -8.19 12.60 12.14
CA VAL A 78 -7.67 13.89 11.69
C VAL A 78 -7.91 14.88 12.80
N ASP A 79 -6.84 15.43 13.36
CA ASP A 79 -6.87 16.46 14.38
C ASP A 79 -6.25 17.73 13.81
N GLY A 80 -6.97 18.82 13.87
CA GLY A 80 -6.51 20.14 13.46
C GLY A 80 -6.30 21.09 14.65
N PRO A 81 -5.61 22.22 14.44
CA PRO A 81 -5.46 23.24 15.47
C PRO A 81 -6.82 23.84 15.84
N ILE A 82 -6.92 24.25 17.08
CA ILE A 82 -8.08 25.02 17.54
C ILE A 82 -8.07 26.37 16.84
N MET A 83 -9.07 26.63 16.01
CA MET A 83 -9.23 27.92 15.36
C MET A 83 -10.10 28.81 16.25
N SER A 84 -9.61 29.99 16.58
CA SER A 84 -10.39 31.02 17.24
C SER A 84 -10.70 32.14 16.27
N ASP A 85 -11.94 32.62 16.26
CA ASP A 85 -12.32 33.78 15.44
C ASP A 85 -11.92 35.08 16.14
N PRO A 86 -10.94 35.84 15.59
CA PRO A 86 -10.48 37.08 16.18
C PRO A 86 -11.56 38.20 16.18
N ASN A 87 -12.54 38.12 15.27
CA ASN A 87 -13.60 39.12 15.17
C ASN A 87 -14.63 39.02 16.30
N TYR A 88 -14.70 37.85 16.95
CA TYR A 88 -15.61 37.62 18.09
C TYR A 88 -14.86 37.53 19.43
N GLY A 89 -13.69 38.17 19.55
CA GLY A 89 -12.90 38.21 20.78
C GLY A 89 -12.37 36.86 21.23
N GLY A 90 -12.23 35.88 20.31
CA GLY A 90 -11.75 34.55 20.60
C GLY A 90 -12.73 33.62 21.32
N HIS A 91 -13.98 34.03 21.50
CA HIS A 91 -15.01 33.24 22.20
C HIS A 91 -15.57 32.09 21.35
N ILE A 92 -15.48 32.17 20.03
CA ILE A 92 -15.89 31.10 19.12
C ILE A 92 -14.65 30.29 18.76
N THR A 93 -14.54 29.10 19.35
CA THR A 93 -13.48 28.13 19.03
C THR A 93 -14.09 27.02 18.22
N SER A 94 -13.51 26.74 17.05
CA SER A 94 -13.82 25.56 16.24
C SER A 94 -12.67 24.56 16.34
N ASN A 95 -12.97 23.38 16.83
CA ASN A 95 -12.01 22.27 16.86
C ASN A 95 -12.26 21.39 15.64
N TYR A 96 -11.30 21.35 14.72
CA TYR A 96 -11.32 20.44 13.58
C TYR A 96 -10.72 19.09 13.99
N ALA A 97 -11.51 18.27 14.68
CA ALA A 97 -11.10 16.96 15.13
C ALA A 97 -12.15 15.91 14.70
N TYR A 98 -11.74 15.02 13.83
CA TYR A 98 -12.57 13.90 13.36
C TYR A 98 -11.85 12.60 13.68
N THR A 99 -12.41 11.84 14.63
CA THR A 99 -11.84 10.54 15.07
C THR A 99 -12.72 9.40 14.57
N GLY A 100 -12.07 8.26 14.28
CA GLY A 100 -12.77 7.04 13.92
C GLY A 100 -13.48 7.07 12.56
N GLN A 101 -13.05 7.94 11.63
CA GLN A 101 -13.65 8.04 10.31
C GLN A 101 -13.34 6.77 9.50
N LYS A 102 -14.37 6.07 9.02
CA LYS A 102 -14.22 4.85 8.24
C LYS A 102 -14.12 5.16 6.75
N SER A 103 -13.20 4.52 6.08
CA SER A 103 -13.04 4.62 4.63
C SER A 103 -12.64 3.28 4.03
N THR A 104 -13.00 3.08 2.77
CA THR A 104 -12.58 1.91 1.98
C THR A 104 -11.92 2.39 0.71
N ALA A 105 -10.77 1.83 0.41
CA ALA A 105 -10.01 2.13 -0.81
C ALA A 105 -9.82 0.88 -1.65
N LYS A 106 -9.91 1.06 -2.98
CA LYS A 106 -9.67 0.02 -3.99
C LYS A 106 -8.77 0.58 -5.07
N TRP A 107 -7.77 -0.21 -5.50
CA TRP A 107 -6.82 0.22 -6.53
C TRP A 107 -6.28 -0.96 -7.32
N LEU A 108 -5.70 -0.67 -8.48
CA LEU A 108 -4.95 -1.60 -9.29
C LEU A 108 -3.46 -1.30 -9.17
N GLU A 109 -2.64 -2.35 -9.27
CA GLU A 109 -1.18 -2.21 -9.31
C GLU A 109 -0.64 -2.93 -10.53
N ALA A 110 0.24 -2.27 -11.28
CA ALA A 110 1.15 -2.89 -12.23
C ALA A 110 2.49 -3.10 -11.52
N VAL A 111 3.04 -4.30 -11.65
CA VAL A 111 4.26 -4.70 -10.93
C VAL A 111 5.29 -5.18 -11.93
N VAL A 112 6.52 -4.71 -11.80
CA VAL A 112 7.69 -5.24 -12.51
C VAL A 112 8.76 -5.51 -11.47
N GLY A 113 9.33 -6.71 -11.48
CA GLY A 113 10.31 -7.06 -10.46
C GLY A 113 11.28 -8.14 -10.93
N ILE A 114 12.36 -8.23 -10.17
CA ILE A 114 13.41 -9.22 -10.34
C ILE A 114 13.47 -10.06 -9.07
N LYS A 115 13.52 -11.38 -9.21
CA LYS A 115 13.73 -12.34 -8.13
C LYS A 115 14.98 -13.16 -8.44
N VAL A 116 15.92 -13.18 -7.50
CA VAL A 116 17.21 -13.89 -7.66
C VAL A 116 17.39 -14.86 -6.51
N LYS A 117 17.77 -16.09 -6.83
CA LYS A 117 18.11 -17.12 -5.86
C LYS A 117 19.51 -16.86 -5.30
N ILE A 118 19.63 -16.68 -3.99
CA ILE A 118 20.90 -16.37 -3.33
C ILE A 118 21.52 -17.63 -2.73
N TYR A 119 20.73 -18.37 -1.97
CA TYR A 119 21.23 -19.53 -1.24
C TYR A 119 20.14 -20.57 -1.05
N LYS A 120 20.37 -21.81 -1.52
CA LYS A 120 19.45 -22.96 -1.41
C LYS A 120 18.01 -22.59 -1.82
N ARG A 121 17.15 -22.21 -0.86
CA ARG A 121 15.73 -21.89 -1.03
C ARG A 121 15.43 -20.41 -0.76
N PHE A 122 16.45 -19.62 -0.43
CA PHE A 122 16.30 -18.20 -0.20
C PHE A 122 16.48 -17.42 -1.50
N CYS A 123 15.50 -16.61 -1.79
CA CYS A 123 15.49 -15.69 -2.92
C CYS A 123 15.33 -14.26 -2.41
N MET A 124 16.00 -13.34 -3.09
CA MET A 124 15.89 -11.91 -2.86
C MET A 124 15.35 -11.26 -4.12
N GLY A 125 14.57 -10.22 -3.97
CA GLY A 125 14.03 -9.51 -5.10
C GLY A 125 13.70 -8.06 -4.83
N TRP A 126 13.62 -7.32 -5.91
CA TRP A 126 13.11 -5.96 -5.92
C TRP A 126 11.96 -5.86 -6.90
N ALA A 127 10.96 -5.07 -6.54
CA ALA A 127 9.85 -4.81 -7.41
C ALA A 127 9.48 -3.33 -7.38
N VAL A 128 9.19 -2.83 -8.55
CA VAL A 128 8.60 -1.53 -8.77
C VAL A 128 7.11 -1.73 -8.96
N ARG A 129 6.31 -0.95 -8.26
CA ARG A 129 4.85 -1.01 -8.30
C ARG A 129 4.30 0.35 -8.71
N TYR A 130 3.53 0.37 -9.76
CA TYR A 130 2.72 1.52 -10.16
C TYR A 130 1.27 1.26 -9.78
N LYS A 131 0.71 2.12 -8.96
CA LYS A 131 -0.62 1.97 -8.39
C LYS A 131 -1.56 3.02 -8.97
N ILE A 132 -2.74 2.58 -9.38
CA ILE A 132 -3.79 3.44 -9.93
C ILE A 132 -5.01 3.32 -9.04
N ARG A 133 -5.42 4.44 -8.43
CA ARG A 133 -6.61 4.50 -7.59
C ARG A 133 -7.87 4.31 -8.42
N MET A 134 -8.71 3.36 -8.03
CA MET A 134 -10.04 3.16 -8.63
C MET A 134 -11.11 3.92 -7.84
N LYS A 135 -11.13 3.70 -6.53
CA LYS A 135 -12.13 4.29 -5.64
C LYS A 135 -11.58 4.45 -4.23
N VAL A 136 -11.90 5.57 -3.62
CA VAL A 136 -11.76 5.81 -2.17
C VAL A 136 -13.07 6.38 -1.70
N ASP A 137 -13.63 5.82 -0.65
CA ASP A 137 -14.84 6.36 -0.04
C ASP A 137 -14.43 7.56 0.83
N GLU A 138 -14.99 8.71 0.52
CA GLU A 138 -14.75 9.97 1.21
C GLU A 138 -15.88 10.21 2.22
N ASN A 139 -15.55 10.80 3.35
CA ASN A 139 -16.53 11.21 4.34
C ASN A 139 -16.93 12.67 4.09
N GLU A 140 -18.15 13.06 4.49
CA GLU A 140 -18.71 14.40 4.23
C GLU A 140 -17.82 15.54 4.75
N ASN A 141 -17.10 15.31 5.85
CA ASN A 141 -16.32 16.36 6.53
C ASN A 141 -14.80 16.15 6.46
N SER A 142 -14.32 15.03 5.92
CA SER A 142 -12.89 14.76 5.85
C SER A 142 -12.55 13.76 4.76
N THR A 143 -11.43 14.01 4.10
CA THR A 143 -10.85 13.12 3.08
C THR A 143 -9.59 12.47 3.63
N PRO A 144 -9.41 11.15 3.50
CA PRO A 144 -8.19 10.50 3.97
C PRO A 144 -6.97 10.99 3.18
N TRP A 145 -5.90 11.38 3.87
CA TRP A 145 -4.67 11.84 3.23
C TRP A 145 -3.78 10.69 2.78
N TYR A 146 -3.87 9.60 3.51
CA TYR A 146 -3.05 8.42 3.28
C TYR A 146 -3.90 7.16 3.39
N VAL A 147 -3.72 6.26 2.44
CA VAL A 147 -4.39 4.96 2.40
C VAL A 147 -3.39 3.85 2.72
N PRO A 148 -3.65 3.01 3.74
CA PRO A 148 -2.79 1.88 4.07
C PRO A 148 -2.56 0.96 2.86
N GLY A 149 -1.30 0.67 2.56
CA GLY A 149 -0.89 -0.14 1.41
C GLY A 149 -0.87 0.59 0.06
N TYR A 150 -1.61 1.68 -0.11
CA TYR A 150 -1.57 2.49 -1.33
C TYR A 150 -0.51 3.59 -1.25
N GLY A 151 -0.55 4.39 -0.21
CA GLY A 151 0.29 5.56 -0.04
C GLY A 151 -0.51 6.85 0.10
N LYS A 152 0.07 7.98 -0.29
CA LYS A 152 -0.61 9.28 -0.32
C LYS A 152 -1.85 9.20 -1.21
N ASN A 153 -2.97 9.73 -0.76
CA ASN A 153 -4.24 9.69 -1.49
C ASN A 153 -4.20 10.58 -2.73
N GLY A 154 -3.77 10.01 -3.84
CA GLY A 154 -3.68 10.63 -5.15
C GLY A 154 -4.24 9.70 -6.24
N SER A 155 -4.30 10.15 -7.47
CA SER A 155 -4.76 9.36 -8.62
C SER A 155 -3.84 8.17 -8.91
N SER A 156 -2.55 8.33 -8.70
CA SER A 156 -1.53 7.29 -8.87
C SER A 156 -0.43 7.41 -7.81
N SER A 157 0.26 6.30 -7.57
CA SER A 157 1.38 6.23 -6.64
C SER A 157 2.43 5.25 -7.16
N PHE A 158 3.68 5.56 -6.89
CA PHE A 158 4.83 4.75 -7.26
C PHE A 158 5.52 4.22 -6.02
N ASN A 159 5.89 2.94 -6.01
CA ASN A 159 6.53 2.32 -4.85
C ASN A 159 7.62 1.34 -5.28
N LEU A 160 8.72 1.34 -4.53
CA LEU A 160 9.78 0.35 -4.62
C LEU A 160 9.68 -0.59 -3.41
N THR A 161 9.65 -1.90 -3.66
CA THR A 161 9.60 -2.92 -2.61
C THR A 161 10.80 -3.84 -2.70
N TYR A 162 11.31 -4.22 -1.54
CA TYR A 162 12.32 -5.24 -1.36
C TYR A 162 11.66 -6.48 -0.76
N ASN A 163 11.92 -7.65 -1.35
CA ASN A 163 11.30 -8.92 -0.95
C ASN A 163 12.37 -9.95 -0.59
N LEU A 164 12.18 -10.60 0.54
CA LEU A 164 12.88 -11.82 0.88
C LEU A 164 11.87 -12.98 0.79
N THR A 165 12.19 -13.99 -0.02
CA THR A 165 11.29 -15.12 -0.27
C THR A 165 11.97 -16.42 0.10
N TYR A 166 11.19 -17.33 0.67
CA TYR A 166 11.61 -18.69 0.94
C TYR A 166 10.79 -19.67 0.09
N ASP A 167 11.45 -20.44 -0.78
CA ASP A 167 10.81 -21.42 -1.65
C ASP A 167 10.52 -22.70 -0.84
N LEU A 168 9.23 -23.02 -0.65
CA LEU A 168 8.80 -24.24 0.03
C LEU A 168 9.04 -25.49 -0.85
N PRO A 169 9.38 -26.61 -0.26
CA PRO A 169 9.56 -27.87 -0.98
C PRO A 169 8.19 -28.54 -1.20
N PHE A 170 7.63 -28.39 -2.36
CA PHE A 170 6.50 -29.19 -2.83
C PHE A 170 6.89 -29.91 -4.12
#